data_f5073bbb8b1fe41261c858c130097b55
#
_entry.id   f5073bbb8b1fe41261c858c130097b55
#
_cell.length_a   1.000
_cell.length_b   1.000
_cell.length_c   1.000
_cell.angle_alpha   90.00
_cell.angle_beta   90.00
_cell.angle_gamma   90.00
#
_symmetry.space_group_name_H-M   'P 1'
#
loop_
_entity.id
_entity.type
_entity.pdbx_description
1 polymer ?
#
loop_
_entity_poly.entity_id
_entity_poly.type
_entity_poly.pdbx_seq_one_letter_code
_entity_poly.pdbx_strand_id
1 'polypeptide(L)'
;MKSNCVKIRITGQGGALVLVALLLFLGSGQAQNSWIDQQPSAAKQRAVAPNLTTIFVVGDSTANNNANGARGWGDPFIDYFDAEKINVLNRARGGRSSRTFITEGLWDKVLSEMKKGDFVLLQFGHNDAGAINDATRARGSLPGLGEETQEIDNLLTKKHEVVHTYGWYMRKMIADTKAKGATPIVLSLTVRNIWKDGHVERGPGKFGRWAAEVASSQQVTFIDVTTLIADKYEELGEEKVRELFATDHTHTSPAGAELNASLVVTGLKMLKDKPVNRYLSAKGRAVESSHQ
;
A
#
# COMPACT_ATOMS: atom_id res chain seq x y z
N MET A 1 12.12 -55.21 -28.59
CA MET A 1 12.54 -55.66 -29.95
C MET A 1 13.45 -54.62 -30.54
N LYS A 2 14.66 -55.05 -30.90
CA LYS A 2 15.71 -54.44 -31.74
C LYS A 2 16.24 -53.07 -31.34
N SER A 3 17.33 -53.09 -30.58
CA SER A 3 18.41 -52.11 -30.43
C SER A 3 19.08 -51.83 -31.78
N ASN A 4 19.24 -50.56 -32.15
CA ASN A 4 20.17 -50.14 -33.21
C ASN A 4 21.34 -49.42 -32.57
N CYS A 5 22.44 -50.15 -32.48
CA CYS A 5 23.72 -49.65 -32.08
C CYS A 5 24.46 -49.07 -33.30
N VAL A 6 24.69 -47.78 -33.37
CA VAL A 6 25.52 -47.15 -34.42
C VAL A 6 26.97 -47.08 -33.91
N LYS A 7 27.83 -47.83 -34.55
CA LYS A 7 29.27 -47.78 -34.35
C LYS A 7 29.86 -46.60 -35.12
N ILE A 8 30.43 -45.63 -34.45
CA ILE A 8 31.25 -44.60 -35.06
C ILE A 8 32.70 -44.99 -34.96
N ARG A 9 33.39 -45.10 -36.13
CA ARG A 9 34.79 -45.38 -36.28
C ARG A 9 35.54 -44.02 -36.20
N ILE A 10 36.44 -43.86 -35.23
CA ILE A 10 37.31 -42.70 -35.10
C ILE A 10 38.64 -43.03 -35.78
N THR A 11 39.03 -42.33 -36.83
CA THR A 11 40.40 -42.30 -37.38
C THR A 11 41.05 -40.99 -36.91
N GLY A 12 42.17 -41.07 -36.21
CA GLY A 12 42.84 -39.96 -35.60
C GLY A 12 43.62 -39.08 -36.53
N GLN A 13 43.73 -37.83 -36.14
CA GLN A 13 44.97 -37.05 -36.15
C GLN A 13 44.70 -35.70 -35.42
N GLY A 14 45.53 -35.43 -34.46
CA GLY A 14 45.94 -34.24 -33.73
C GLY A 14 45.16 -32.96 -33.80
N GLY A 15 44.55 -32.58 -32.70
CA GLY A 15 44.02 -31.24 -32.49
C GLY A 15 43.30 -31.12 -31.15
N ALA A 16 43.63 -30.15 -30.37
CA ALA A 16 43.20 -29.95 -28.98
C ALA A 16 41.68 -30.14 -28.75
N LEU A 17 41.32 -31.02 -27.81
CA LEU A 17 39.95 -31.22 -27.36
C LEU A 17 39.52 -30.02 -26.53
N VAL A 18 38.64 -29.18 -27.07
CA VAL A 18 37.81 -28.27 -26.28
C VAL A 18 36.57 -29.06 -25.90
N LEU A 19 36.48 -29.50 -24.65
CA LEU A 19 35.26 -30.11 -24.09
C LEU A 19 34.24 -28.99 -23.87
N VAL A 20 33.30 -28.83 -24.80
CA VAL A 20 32.08 -28.04 -24.54
C VAL A 20 31.12 -28.93 -23.77
N ALA A 21 31.09 -28.78 -22.45
CA ALA A 21 30.06 -29.37 -21.61
C ALA A 21 28.75 -28.62 -21.88
N LEU A 22 27.87 -29.26 -22.66
CA LEU A 22 26.48 -28.81 -22.82
C LEU A 22 25.73 -29.10 -21.52
N LEU A 23 25.72 -28.15 -20.57
CA LEU A 23 24.82 -28.14 -19.43
C LEU A 23 23.40 -27.90 -19.94
N LEU A 24 22.63 -28.96 -20.08
CA LEU A 24 21.17 -28.87 -20.19
C LEU A 24 20.65 -28.36 -18.84
N PHE A 25 20.48 -27.04 -18.73
CA PHE A 25 19.65 -26.45 -17.70
C PHE A 25 18.19 -26.86 -17.99
N LEU A 26 17.74 -27.89 -17.29
CA LEU A 26 16.33 -28.12 -17.06
C LEU A 26 15.85 -26.91 -16.22
N GLY A 27 15.43 -25.86 -16.87
CA GLY A 27 14.76 -24.76 -16.25
C GLY A 27 13.46 -25.26 -15.65
N SER A 28 13.50 -25.62 -14.35
CA SER A 28 12.29 -25.62 -13.54
C SER A 28 11.73 -24.21 -13.60
N GLY A 29 10.70 -24.02 -14.40
CA GLY A 29 9.94 -22.76 -14.44
C GLY A 29 9.33 -22.52 -13.07
N GLN A 30 10.08 -21.89 -12.18
CA GLN A 30 9.49 -21.17 -11.07
C GLN A 30 8.76 -19.99 -11.72
N ALA A 31 7.44 -20.10 -11.76
CA ALA A 31 6.60 -18.94 -11.94
C ALA A 31 7.00 -17.95 -10.83
N GLN A 32 7.90 -17.03 -11.15
CA GLN A 32 8.25 -15.95 -10.26
C GLN A 32 6.95 -15.20 -9.99
N ASN A 33 6.51 -15.24 -8.74
CA ASN A 33 5.41 -14.44 -8.24
C ASN A 33 5.82 -12.96 -8.40
N SER A 34 5.55 -12.40 -9.58
CA SER A 34 5.91 -11.02 -9.95
C SER A 34 5.29 -9.95 -9.04
N TRP A 35 4.46 -10.37 -8.09
CA TRP A 35 3.81 -9.53 -7.09
C TRP A 35 4.65 -9.31 -5.82
N ILE A 36 5.70 -10.09 -5.59
CA ILE A 36 6.52 -10.04 -4.37
C ILE A 36 7.58 -8.94 -4.45
N ASP A 37 7.99 -8.55 -5.64
CA ASP A 37 9.14 -7.66 -5.87
C ASP A 37 8.81 -6.28 -6.43
N GLN A 38 7.62 -5.72 -6.18
CA GLN A 38 7.46 -4.29 -6.38
C GLN A 38 8.29 -3.55 -5.34
N GLN A 39 9.53 -3.24 -5.73
CA GLN A 39 10.39 -2.32 -4.99
C GLN A 39 9.61 -1.04 -4.68
N PRO A 40 9.83 -0.40 -3.51
CA PRO A 40 9.30 0.93 -3.27
C PRO A 40 9.59 1.81 -4.48
N SER A 41 8.65 2.65 -4.89
CA SER A 41 8.87 3.56 -6.01
C SER A 41 10.21 4.27 -5.79
N ALA A 42 11.01 4.37 -6.84
CA ALA A 42 12.24 5.18 -6.82
C ALA A 42 11.91 6.70 -6.84
N ALA A 43 10.79 7.09 -6.24
CA ALA A 43 10.54 8.45 -5.83
C ALA A 43 11.75 8.82 -4.97
N LYS A 44 12.46 9.88 -5.32
CA LYS A 44 13.64 10.39 -4.62
C LYS A 44 13.40 10.33 -3.11
N GLN A 45 13.75 9.20 -2.46
CA GLN A 45 13.72 9.15 -1.01
C GLN A 45 14.73 10.18 -0.54
N ARG A 46 14.20 11.27 0.00
CA ARG A 46 15.04 12.27 0.66
C ARG A 46 15.80 11.59 1.80
N ALA A 47 17.05 11.98 2.02
CA ALA A 47 17.81 11.46 3.14
C ALA A 47 17.03 11.71 4.44
N VAL A 48 16.85 10.66 5.24
CA VAL A 48 16.13 10.74 6.52
C VAL A 48 17.02 11.44 7.54
N ALA A 49 16.56 12.57 8.08
CA ALA A 49 17.23 13.25 9.18
C ALA A 49 16.77 12.60 10.52
N PRO A 50 17.65 11.91 11.26
CA PRO A 50 17.24 11.06 12.39
C PRO A 50 16.67 11.84 13.58
N ASN A 51 17.00 13.11 13.71
CA ASN A 51 16.53 14.02 14.75
C ASN A 51 15.17 14.68 14.46
N LEU A 52 14.69 14.62 13.22
CA LEU A 52 13.40 15.19 12.87
C LEU A 52 12.26 14.21 13.16
N THR A 53 11.09 14.77 13.49
CA THR A 53 9.81 14.03 13.49
C THR A 53 9.57 13.40 12.13
N THR A 54 8.94 12.23 12.11
CA THR A 54 8.60 11.51 10.87
C THR A 54 7.10 11.33 10.74
N ILE A 55 6.56 11.53 9.53
CA ILE A 55 5.24 11.06 9.12
C ILE A 55 5.44 9.78 8.33
N PHE A 56 4.89 8.67 8.80
CA PHE A 56 4.81 7.41 8.07
C PHE A 56 3.47 7.32 7.35
N VAL A 57 3.49 7.06 6.04
CA VAL A 57 2.30 6.65 5.27
C VAL A 57 2.30 5.13 5.20
N VAL A 58 1.30 4.51 5.78
CA VAL A 58 1.12 3.05 5.88
C VAL A 58 -0.18 2.67 5.21
N GLY A 59 -0.13 1.79 4.21
CA GLY A 59 -1.28 1.44 3.40
C GLY A 59 -0.94 0.49 2.26
N ASP A 60 -1.77 0.51 1.24
CA ASP A 60 -1.73 -0.38 0.09
C ASP A 60 -1.27 0.31 -1.22
N SER A 61 -1.69 -0.25 -2.37
CA SER A 61 -1.34 0.27 -3.71
C SER A 61 -1.95 1.64 -4.02
N THR A 62 -2.97 2.07 -3.30
CA THR A 62 -3.54 3.41 -3.51
C THR A 62 -2.62 4.50 -2.96
N ALA A 63 -1.81 4.17 -1.95
CA ALA A 63 -0.80 5.06 -1.38
C ALA A 63 0.60 4.86 -2.00
N ASN A 64 0.93 3.66 -2.49
CA ASN A 64 2.23 3.37 -3.13
C ASN A 64 2.08 2.42 -4.32
N ASN A 65 2.15 2.98 -5.52
CA ASN A 65 2.09 2.25 -6.78
C ASN A 65 2.87 3.01 -7.87
N ASN A 66 3.60 2.27 -8.70
CA ASN A 66 4.33 2.82 -9.85
C ASN A 66 4.27 1.89 -11.07
N ALA A 67 3.32 0.94 -11.07
CA ALA A 67 3.14 0.00 -12.16
C ALA A 67 2.16 0.54 -13.22
N ASN A 68 2.42 0.27 -14.49
CA ASN A 68 1.51 0.55 -15.61
C ASN A 68 1.01 2.01 -15.67
N GLY A 69 1.89 2.98 -15.39
CA GLY A 69 1.53 4.40 -15.38
C GLY A 69 0.77 4.87 -14.13
N ALA A 70 0.49 3.98 -13.18
CA ALA A 70 -0.14 4.35 -11.93
C ALA A 70 0.85 5.02 -10.96
N ARG A 71 0.30 5.85 -10.07
CA ARG A 71 1.02 6.43 -8.94
C ARG A 71 0.16 6.41 -7.69
N GLY A 72 0.74 6.09 -6.53
CA GLY A 72 0.07 6.18 -5.25
C GLY A 72 0.15 7.60 -4.66
N TRP A 73 -0.88 8.02 -3.92
CA TRP A 73 -0.96 9.36 -3.34
C TRP A 73 0.15 9.65 -2.31
N GLY A 74 0.70 8.63 -1.68
CA GLY A 74 1.77 8.79 -0.69
C GLY A 74 3.08 9.31 -1.27
N ASP A 75 3.31 9.16 -2.58
CA ASP A 75 4.52 9.66 -3.23
C ASP A 75 4.51 11.20 -3.38
N PRO A 76 3.50 11.83 -4.04
CA PRO A 76 3.43 13.28 -4.13
C PRO A 76 3.14 13.94 -2.76
N PHE A 77 2.57 13.22 -1.80
CA PHE A 77 2.32 13.72 -0.45
C PHE A 77 3.58 14.25 0.24
N ILE A 78 4.74 13.66 -0.06
CA ILE A 78 6.05 14.08 0.48
C ILE A 78 6.35 15.55 0.19
N ASP A 79 5.93 16.06 -0.98
CA ASP A 79 6.25 17.42 -1.43
C ASP A 79 5.41 18.51 -0.73
N TYR A 80 4.37 18.11 -0.01
CA TYR A 80 3.55 19.03 0.78
C TYR A 80 4.19 19.39 2.13
N PHE A 81 5.33 18.77 2.47
CA PHE A 81 6.03 19.00 3.72
C PHE A 81 7.45 19.54 3.51
N ASP A 82 7.88 20.36 4.46
CA ASP A 82 9.19 20.98 4.48
C ASP A 82 10.24 19.96 4.98
N ALA A 83 11.12 19.52 4.09
CA ALA A 83 12.12 18.49 4.38
C ALA A 83 13.16 18.91 5.45
N GLU A 84 13.28 20.22 5.74
CA GLU A 84 14.16 20.71 6.80
C GLU A 84 13.51 20.58 8.19
N LYS A 85 12.18 20.37 8.24
CA LYS A 85 11.41 20.33 9.48
C LYS A 85 10.83 18.97 9.83
N ILE A 86 10.62 18.09 8.83
CA ILE A 86 9.99 16.80 9.03
C ILE A 86 10.40 15.80 7.96
N ASN A 87 10.57 14.55 8.35
CA ASN A 87 10.64 13.44 7.41
C ASN A 87 9.24 12.98 7.01
N VAL A 88 9.02 12.64 5.74
CA VAL A 88 7.82 11.94 5.27
C VAL A 88 8.24 10.68 4.55
N LEU A 89 7.81 9.53 5.04
CA LEU A 89 8.22 8.22 4.55
C LEU A 89 6.99 7.44 4.08
N ASN A 90 6.90 7.23 2.76
CA ASN A 90 5.89 6.34 2.21
C ASN A 90 6.32 4.88 2.42
N ARG A 91 5.75 4.22 3.43
CA ARG A 91 5.97 2.81 3.77
C ARG A 91 4.84 1.91 3.29
N ALA A 92 3.84 2.47 2.60
CA ALA A 92 2.78 1.68 2.00
C ALA A 92 3.33 0.66 1.00
N ARG A 93 2.61 -0.45 0.82
CA ARG A 93 3.03 -1.53 -0.07
C ARG A 93 1.86 -1.99 -0.93
N GLY A 94 2.02 -1.91 -2.25
CA GLY A 94 1.02 -2.35 -3.20
C GLY A 94 0.54 -3.80 -2.96
N GLY A 95 -0.77 -4.03 -3.07
CA GLY A 95 -1.41 -5.33 -2.92
C GLY A 95 -1.58 -5.83 -1.48
N ARG A 96 -1.15 -5.08 -0.46
CA ARG A 96 -1.26 -5.50 0.95
C ARG A 96 -2.56 -5.04 1.57
N SER A 97 -3.11 -5.90 2.42
CA SER A 97 -4.21 -5.62 3.33
C SER A 97 -3.67 -5.23 4.71
N SER A 98 -4.55 -4.86 5.63
CA SER A 98 -4.18 -4.67 7.04
C SER A 98 -3.51 -5.91 7.63
N ARG A 99 -4.02 -7.12 7.28
CA ARG A 99 -3.44 -8.42 7.65
C ARG A 99 -2.05 -8.62 7.06
N THR A 100 -1.91 -8.60 5.74
CA THR A 100 -0.65 -8.97 5.08
C THR A 100 0.45 -7.94 5.33
N PHE A 101 0.12 -6.70 5.60
CA PHE A 101 1.10 -5.72 6.03
C PHE A 101 1.77 -6.09 7.35
N ILE A 102 1.03 -6.72 8.27
CA ILE A 102 1.58 -7.25 9.54
C ILE A 102 2.28 -8.58 9.32
N THR A 103 1.61 -9.56 8.69
CA THR A 103 2.12 -10.93 8.61
C THR A 103 3.35 -11.08 7.72
N GLU A 104 3.61 -10.15 6.80
CA GLU A 104 4.83 -10.08 6.00
C GLU A 104 5.97 -9.29 6.68
N GLY A 105 5.80 -8.83 7.92
CA GLY A 105 6.81 -8.10 8.68
C GLY A 105 7.03 -6.65 8.22
N LEU A 106 6.16 -6.10 7.36
CA LEU A 106 6.26 -4.70 6.91
C LEU A 106 5.96 -3.73 8.05
N TRP A 107 4.98 -4.09 8.92
CA TRP A 107 4.68 -3.32 10.10
C TRP A 107 5.83 -3.29 11.10
N ASP A 108 6.52 -4.40 11.31
CA ASP A 108 7.69 -4.47 12.21
C ASP A 108 8.82 -3.55 11.74
N LYS A 109 9.01 -3.41 10.41
CA LYS A 109 9.97 -2.45 9.85
C LYS A 109 9.58 -1.01 10.18
N VAL A 110 8.29 -0.64 10.03
CA VAL A 110 7.81 0.68 10.41
C VAL A 110 8.04 0.92 11.91
N LEU A 111 7.70 -0.05 12.76
CA LEU A 111 7.92 0.04 14.21
C LEU A 111 9.39 0.20 14.59
N SER A 112 10.31 -0.42 13.85
CA SER A 112 11.75 -0.30 14.11
C SER A 112 12.30 1.10 13.80
N GLU A 113 11.67 1.82 12.88
CA GLU A 113 12.04 3.18 12.47
C GLU A 113 11.33 4.27 13.30
N MET A 114 10.22 3.89 13.96
CA MET A 114 9.33 4.82 14.67
C MET A 114 9.86 5.22 16.03
N LYS A 115 9.72 6.50 16.36
CA LYS A 115 10.07 7.05 17.67
C LYS A 115 8.97 7.96 18.24
N LYS A 116 9.11 8.33 19.49
CA LYS A 116 8.21 9.26 20.19
C LYS A 116 8.09 10.58 19.42
N GLY A 117 6.85 11.04 19.25
CA GLY A 117 6.51 12.28 18.55
C GLY A 117 6.33 12.14 17.04
N ASP A 118 6.50 10.94 16.47
CA ASP A 118 6.19 10.66 15.08
C ASP A 118 4.67 10.55 14.83
N PHE A 119 4.28 10.57 13.56
CA PHE A 119 2.91 10.39 13.10
C PHE A 119 2.82 9.18 12.18
N VAL A 120 1.69 8.47 12.22
CA VAL A 120 1.41 7.35 11.32
C VAL A 120 0.04 7.53 10.70
N LEU A 121 -0.01 7.67 9.38
CA LEU A 121 -1.25 7.64 8.60
C LEU A 121 -1.55 6.20 8.22
N LEU A 122 -2.68 5.65 8.69
CA LEU A 122 -3.09 4.26 8.45
C LEU A 122 -4.27 4.21 7.48
N GLN A 123 -4.08 3.57 6.30
CA GLN A 123 -5.12 3.45 5.27
C GLN A 123 -5.14 2.02 4.69
N PHE A 124 -6.10 1.20 5.10
CA PHE A 124 -6.33 -0.16 4.59
C PHE A 124 -7.80 -0.45 4.34
N GLY A 125 -8.11 -1.42 3.48
CA GLY A 125 -9.45 -1.90 3.18
C GLY A 125 -9.64 -2.35 1.73
N HIS A 126 -8.93 -1.78 0.76
CA HIS A 126 -9.08 -2.16 -0.66
C HIS A 126 -8.75 -3.64 -0.93
N ASN A 127 -7.86 -4.23 -0.15
CA ASN A 127 -7.41 -5.61 -0.29
C ASN A 127 -7.97 -6.55 0.77
N ASP A 128 -8.50 -6.00 1.85
CA ASP A 128 -9.05 -6.75 2.99
C ASP A 128 -10.30 -7.55 2.63
N ALA A 129 -11.07 -7.10 1.63
CA ALA A 129 -12.20 -7.84 1.05
C ALA A 129 -11.79 -9.04 0.18
N GLY A 130 -10.51 -9.25 -0.06
CA GLY A 130 -10.00 -10.37 -0.86
C GLY A 130 -10.22 -11.73 -0.20
N ALA A 131 -9.85 -12.80 -0.90
CA ALA A 131 -9.88 -14.15 -0.34
C ALA A 131 -8.93 -14.26 0.86
N ILE A 132 -9.43 -14.89 1.94
CA ILE A 132 -8.65 -15.13 3.17
C ILE A 132 -7.58 -16.18 2.88
N ASN A 133 -7.92 -17.23 2.13
CA ASN A 133 -7.03 -18.33 1.78
C ASN A 133 -7.16 -18.67 0.29
N ASP A 134 -6.09 -18.48 -0.45
CA ASP A 134 -6.04 -18.65 -1.90
C ASP A 134 -4.58 -18.84 -2.32
N ALA A 135 -4.35 -19.57 -3.41
CA ALA A 135 -3.01 -19.93 -3.84
C ALA A 135 -2.23 -18.78 -4.49
N THR A 136 -2.91 -17.67 -4.82
CA THR A 136 -2.31 -16.54 -5.57
C THR A 136 -2.25 -15.26 -4.76
N ARG A 137 -3.26 -15.00 -3.91
CA ARG A 137 -3.43 -13.71 -3.26
C ARG A 137 -3.93 -13.76 -1.82
N ALA A 138 -3.89 -14.84 -1.10
CA ALA A 138 -4.39 -15.06 0.27
C ALA A 138 -4.21 -13.82 1.21
N ARG A 139 -4.93 -12.73 0.95
CA ARG A 139 -4.70 -11.41 1.58
C ARG A 139 -5.90 -10.84 2.34
N GLY A 140 -7.09 -11.43 2.21
CA GLY A 140 -8.27 -10.95 2.94
C GLY A 140 -8.11 -11.07 4.44
N SER A 141 -8.69 -10.12 5.18
CA SER A 141 -8.96 -10.23 6.61
C SER A 141 -10.36 -10.78 6.86
N LEU A 142 -10.67 -11.26 8.05
CA LEU A 142 -12.05 -11.54 8.42
C LEU A 142 -12.85 -10.22 8.43
N PRO A 143 -14.10 -10.22 7.92
CA PRO A 143 -14.93 -9.05 7.97
C PRO A 143 -15.33 -8.73 9.43
N GLY A 144 -15.41 -7.46 9.77
CA GLY A 144 -15.89 -7.02 11.08
C GLY A 144 -14.82 -6.37 11.95
N LEU A 145 -15.24 -6.06 13.17
CA LEU A 145 -14.48 -5.29 14.15
C LEU A 145 -14.18 -6.05 15.45
N GLY A 146 -14.68 -7.28 15.58
CA GLY A 146 -14.55 -8.10 16.78
C GLY A 146 -13.16 -8.75 16.91
N GLU A 147 -13.13 -9.79 17.77
CA GLU A 147 -11.92 -10.57 18.07
C GLU A 147 -11.96 -11.97 17.40
N GLU A 148 -12.90 -12.17 16.47
CA GLU A 148 -13.09 -13.43 15.76
C GLU A 148 -11.81 -13.80 15.01
N THR A 149 -11.53 -15.10 14.97
CA THR A 149 -10.38 -15.69 14.30
C THR A 149 -10.76 -16.86 13.43
N GLN A 150 -9.93 -17.14 12.44
CA GLN A 150 -10.00 -18.34 11.62
C GLN A 150 -8.60 -18.90 11.41
N GLU A 151 -8.38 -20.15 11.79
CA GLU A 151 -7.16 -20.86 11.47
C GLU A 151 -7.17 -21.33 10.02
N ILE A 152 -6.06 -21.17 9.32
CA ILE A 152 -5.87 -21.63 7.95
C ILE A 152 -4.47 -22.21 7.75
N ASP A 153 -4.35 -23.19 6.86
CA ASP A 153 -3.09 -23.52 6.21
C ASP A 153 -3.02 -22.69 4.93
N ASN A 154 -2.27 -21.61 5.00
CA ASN A 154 -2.23 -20.59 3.95
C ASN A 154 -1.71 -21.19 2.64
N LEU A 155 -2.56 -21.23 1.61
CA LEU A 155 -2.25 -21.86 0.31
C LEU A 155 -1.14 -21.14 -0.46
N LEU A 156 -0.90 -19.86 -0.20
CA LEU A 156 0.16 -19.06 -0.83
C LEU A 156 1.50 -19.27 -0.13
N THR A 157 1.54 -19.09 1.20
CA THR A 157 2.78 -19.09 1.99
C THR A 157 3.17 -20.49 2.49
N LYS A 158 2.25 -21.48 2.43
CA LYS A 158 2.38 -22.83 2.97
C LYS A 158 2.63 -22.87 4.49
N LYS A 159 2.20 -21.84 5.20
CA LYS A 159 2.33 -21.73 6.65
C LYS A 159 0.96 -21.80 7.32
N HIS A 160 0.92 -22.35 8.52
CA HIS A 160 -0.23 -22.20 9.40
C HIS A 160 -0.36 -20.73 9.85
N GLU A 161 -1.58 -20.21 9.83
CA GLU A 161 -1.86 -18.81 10.15
C GLU A 161 -3.21 -18.66 10.83
N VAL A 162 -3.26 -17.81 11.86
CA VAL A 162 -4.51 -17.38 12.49
C VAL A 162 -4.89 -16.04 11.89
N VAL A 163 -5.98 -16.01 11.15
CA VAL A 163 -6.52 -14.80 10.52
C VAL A 163 -7.49 -14.14 11.48
N HIS A 164 -7.33 -12.84 11.68
CA HIS A 164 -8.17 -11.99 12.51
C HIS A 164 -9.09 -11.09 11.68
N THR A 165 -9.97 -10.36 12.35
CA THR A 165 -10.82 -9.34 11.72
C THR A 165 -10.00 -8.12 11.25
N TYR A 166 -10.54 -7.38 10.28
CA TYR A 166 -10.02 -6.07 9.89
C TYR A 166 -9.82 -5.14 11.10
N GLY A 167 -10.81 -5.09 11.99
CA GLY A 167 -10.76 -4.25 13.19
C GLY A 167 -9.63 -4.62 14.12
N TRP A 168 -9.36 -5.92 14.30
CA TRP A 168 -8.25 -6.40 15.12
C TRP A 168 -6.89 -5.91 14.58
N TYR A 169 -6.64 -6.05 13.26
CA TYR A 169 -5.39 -5.60 12.65
C TYR A 169 -5.21 -4.09 12.77
N MET A 170 -6.27 -3.31 12.56
CA MET A 170 -6.22 -1.86 12.71
C MET A 170 -5.97 -1.45 14.16
N ARG A 171 -6.65 -2.07 15.15
CA ARG A 171 -6.41 -1.80 16.57
C ARG A 171 -4.98 -2.14 16.97
N LYS A 172 -4.43 -3.25 16.47
CA LYS A 172 -3.04 -3.61 16.73
C LYS A 172 -2.07 -2.52 16.26
N MET A 173 -2.19 -2.06 15.03
CA MET A 173 -1.33 -0.99 14.51
C MET A 173 -1.47 0.32 15.30
N ILE A 174 -2.69 0.66 15.71
CA ILE A 174 -2.94 1.84 16.56
C ILE A 174 -2.30 1.68 17.93
N ALA A 175 -2.47 0.53 18.57
CA ALA A 175 -1.91 0.26 19.91
C ALA A 175 -0.37 0.28 19.89
N ASP A 176 0.24 -0.37 18.91
CA ASP A 176 1.69 -0.40 18.72
C ASP A 176 2.25 1.02 18.49
N THR A 177 1.55 1.84 17.68
CA THR A 177 1.91 3.24 17.42
C THR A 177 1.91 4.05 18.73
N LYS A 178 0.84 3.92 19.52
CA LYS A 178 0.73 4.58 20.82
C LYS A 178 1.83 4.13 21.79
N ALA A 179 2.15 2.83 21.81
CA ALA A 179 3.22 2.26 22.64
C ALA A 179 4.60 2.85 22.30
N LYS A 180 4.83 3.23 21.04
CA LYS A 180 6.03 3.97 20.60
C LYS A 180 6.00 5.46 20.99
N GLY A 181 4.91 5.95 21.56
CA GLY A 181 4.71 7.39 21.83
C GLY A 181 4.49 8.22 20.57
N ALA A 182 4.11 7.57 19.46
CA ALA A 182 3.74 8.21 18.20
C ALA A 182 2.22 8.41 18.12
N THR A 183 1.78 9.24 17.18
CA THR A 183 0.38 9.62 16.98
C THR A 183 -0.21 8.89 15.78
N PRO A 184 -1.15 7.94 15.98
CA PRO A 184 -1.86 7.32 14.87
C PRO A 184 -2.98 8.23 14.35
N ILE A 185 -3.11 8.30 13.02
CA ILE A 185 -4.17 8.97 12.30
C ILE A 185 -4.74 7.97 11.31
N VAL A 186 -6.01 7.62 11.46
CA VAL A 186 -6.70 6.67 10.59
C VAL A 186 -7.37 7.43 9.44
N LEU A 187 -7.18 6.94 8.23
CA LEU A 187 -7.82 7.47 7.03
C LEU A 187 -8.90 6.50 6.54
N SER A 188 -10.01 7.02 6.04
CA SER A 188 -10.90 6.24 5.17
C SER A 188 -10.23 5.97 3.82
N LEU A 189 -10.88 5.22 2.94
CA LEU A 189 -10.30 4.76 1.68
C LEU A 189 -10.30 5.84 0.59
N THR A 190 -9.36 5.75 -0.34
CA THR A 190 -9.47 6.49 -1.60
C THR A 190 -10.65 5.96 -2.43
N VAL A 191 -11.20 6.80 -3.28
CA VAL A 191 -12.38 6.49 -4.11
C VAL A 191 -11.94 5.79 -5.39
N ARG A 192 -12.76 4.82 -5.82
CA ARG A 192 -12.61 4.17 -7.14
C ARG A 192 -13.38 4.94 -8.20
N ASN A 193 -12.90 4.90 -9.43
CA ASN A 193 -13.61 5.48 -10.58
C ASN A 193 -14.76 4.55 -11.01
N ILE A 194 -15.79 4.44 -10.17
CA ILE A 194 -17.01 3.66 -10.40
C ILE A 194 -18.19 4.59 -10.15
N TRP A 195 -18.99 4.82 -11.17
CA TRP A 195 -20.09 5.78 -11.14
C TRP A 195 -21.44 5.11 -11.26
N LYS A 196 -22.42 5.67 -10.57
CA LYS A 196 -23.83 5.30 -10.67
C LYS A 196 -24.69 6.55 -10.51
N ASP A 197 -25.55 6.82 -11.46
CA ASP A 197 -26.54 7.93 -11.42
C ASP A 197 -25.87 9.31 -11.12
N GLY A 198 -24.68 9.55 -11.70
CA GLY A 198 -23.92 10.80 -11.51
C GLY A 198 -23.13 10.90 -10.19
N HIS A 199 -23.16 9.85 -9.37
CA HIS A 199 -22.41 9.78 -8.11
C HIS A 199 -21.31 8.73 -8.18
N VAL A 200 -20.16 9.05 -7.59
CA VAL A 200 -19.05 8.12 -7.48
C VAL A 200 -19.21 7.19 -6.25
N GLU A 201 -18.82 5.92 -6.39
CA GLU A 201 -18.86 4.95 -5.29
C GLU A 201 -17.91 5.38 -4.15
N ARG A 202 -18.48 5.56 -2.96
CA ARG A 202 -17.73 6.01 -1.76
C ARG A 202 -17.05 4.85 -1.05
N GLY A 203 -16.15 4.18 -1.76
CA GLY A 203 -15.28 3.13 -1.25
C GLY A 203 -15.86 1.72 -1.31
N PRO A 204 -15.00 0.68 -1.23
CA PRO A 204 -15.42 -0.71 -1.29
C PRO A 204 -16.06 -1.16 0.05
N GLY A 205 -17.33 -1.53 0.00
CA GLY A 205 -18.03 -2.17 1.11
C GLY A 205 -18.07 -1.33 2.39
N LYS A 206 -17.77 -1.96 3.53
CA LYS A 206 -17.90 -1.34 4.86
C LYS A 206 -16.59 -0.79 5.45
N PHE A 207 -15.46 -0.95 4.76
CA PHE A 207 -14.14 -0.70 5.34
C PHE A 207 -13.90 0.76 5.73
N GLY A 208 -14.41 1.73 4.96
CA GLY A 208 -14.34 3.15 5.34
C GLY A 208 -15.06 3.43 6.65
N ARG A 209 -16.28 2.88 6.81
CA ARG A 209 -17.05 2.99 8.05
C ARG A 209 -16.35 2.26 9.20
N TRP A 210 -15.85 1.06 8.98
CA TRP A 210 -15.12 0.32 10.00
C TRP A 210 -13.83 1.04 10.44
N ALA A 211 -13.12 1.73 9.53
CA ALA A 211 -11.98 2.56 9.88
C ALA A 211 -12.39 3.69 10.85
N ALA A 212 -13.52 4.37 10.59
CA ALA A 212 -14.06 5.39 11.48
C ALA A 212 -14.47 4.82 12.84
N GLU A 213 -15.15 3.68 12.87
CA GLU A 213 -15.57 3.02 14.12
C GLU A 213 -14.37 2.57 14.96
N VAL A 214 -13.31 2.01 14.33
CA VAL A 214 -12.06 1.68 15.01
C VAL A 214 -11.40 2.93 15.57
N ALA A 215 -11.26 3.99 14.79
CA ALA A 215 -10.64 5.23 15.25
C ALA A 215 -11.40 5.82 16.45
N SER A 216 -12.73 5.84 16.40
CA SER A 216 -13.59 6.29 17.49
C SER A 216 -13.40 5.43 18.73
N SER A 217 -13.48 4.10 18.62
CA SER A 217 -13.32 3.17 19.76
C SER A 217 -11.92 3.26 20.41
N GLN A 218 -10.91 3.56 19.62
CA GLN A 218 -9.53 3.73 20.07
C GLN A 218 -9.21 5.16 20.47
N GLN A 219 -10.16 6.10 20.38
CA GLN A 219 -9.96 7.52 20.67
C GLN A 219 -8.75 8.11 19.95
N VAL A 220 -8.68 7.86 18.63
CA VAL A 220 -7.64 8.41 17.76
C VAL A 220 -8.27 9.24 16.64
N THR A 221 -7.45 10.08 16.04
CA THR A 221 -7.86 10.96 14.94
C THR A 221 -8.30 10.12 13.74
N PHE A 222 -9.43 10.50 13.15
CA PHE A 222 -9.94 9.99 11.88
C PHE A 222 -10.06 11.11 10.86
N ILE A 223 -9.72 10.83 9.61
CA ILE A 223 -9.92 11.72 8.47
C ILE A 223 -10.72 10.97 7.41
N ASP A 224 -11.89 11.50 7.07
CA ASP A 224 -12.73 10.95 5.99
C ASP A 224 -12.24 11.45 4.63
N VAL A 225 -11.15 10.88 4.16
CA VAL A 225 -10.62 11.19 2.82
C VAL A 225 -11.52 10.66 1.71
N THR A 226 -12.37 9.66 1.98
CA THR A 226 -13.37 9.16 1.02
C THR A 226 -14.33 10.27 0.63
N THR A 227 -14.89 10.96 1.62
CA THR A 227 -15.81 12.09 1.36
C THR A 227 -15.10 13.23 0.63
N LEU A 228 -13.91 13.64 1.09
CA LEU A 228 -13.14 14.69 0.42
C LEU A 228 -12.84 14.40 -1.05
N ILE A 229 -12.44 13.15 -1.35
CA ILE A 229 -12.12 12.74 -2.72
C ILE A 229 -13.39 12.59 -3.56
N ALA A 230 -14.45 11.97 -3.01
CA ALA A 230 -15.69 11.75 -3.73
C ALA A 230 -16.36 13.06 -4.13
N ASP A 231 -16.45 14.01 -3.19
CA ASP A 231 -17.04 15.33 -3.46
C ASP A 231 -16.24 16.06 -4.56
N LYS A 232 -14.91 15.99 -4.51
CA LYS A 232 -14.06 16.58 -5.56
C LYS A 232 -14.21 15.88 -6.90
N TYR A 233 -14.37 14.56 -6.92
CA TYR A 233 -14.60 13.81 -8.16
C TYR A 233 -15.98 14.14 -8.75
N GLU A 234 -17.01 14.25 -7.94
CA GLU A 234 -18.36 14.64 -8.37
C GLU A 234 -18.38 16.08 -8.91
N GLU A 235 -17.63 17.02 -8.29
CA GLU A 235 -17.42 18.38 -8.81
C GLU A 235 -16.75 18.38 -10.19
N LEU A 236 -15.74 17.55 -10.40
CA LEU A 236 -15.00 17.45 -11.67
C LEU A 236 -15.82 16.75 -12.77
N GLY A 237 -16.69 15.82 -12.40
CA GLY A 237 -17.48 14.99 -13.29
C GLY A 237 -16.72 13.77 -13.83
N GLU A 238 -17.47 12.73 -14.19
CA GLU A 238 -16.95 11.40 -14.57
C GLU A 238 -15.90 11.45 -15.69
N GLU A 239 -16.10 12.28 -16.69
CA GLU A 239 -15.21 12.38 -17.85
C GLU A 239 -13.80 12.84 -17.44
N LYS A 240 -13.70 13.91 -16.66
CA LYS A 240 -12.41 14.42 -16.18
C LYS A 240 -11.76 13.45 -15.17
N VAL A 241 -12.57 12.82 -14.32
CA VAL A 241 -12.06 11.86 -13.33
C VAL A 241 -11.46 10.63 -14.00
N ARG A 242 -11.96 10.22 -15.18
CA ARG A 242 -11.39 9.11 -15.92
C ARG A 242 -9.90 9.33 -16.26
N GLU A 243 -9.48 10.56 -16.52
CA GLU A 243 -8.08 10.92 -16.78
C GLU A 243 -7.19 10.86 -15.52
N LEU A 244 -7.79 10.87 -14.33
CA LEU A 244 -7.09 10.74 -13.06
C LEU A 244 -6.76 9.30 -12.69
N PHE A 245 -7.16 8.32 -13.51
CA PHE A 245 -6.87 6.90 -13.32
C PHE A 245 -5.95 6.39 -14.42
N ALA A 246 -5.16 5.37 -14.10
CA ALA A 246 -4.19 4.79 -15.04
C ALA A 246 -4.86 3.76 -15.96
N THR A 247 -4.83 2.48 -15.59
CA THR A 247 -5.32 1.38 -16.42
C THR A 247 -6.54 0.68 -15.87
N ASP A 248 -6.95 1.01 -14.66
CA ASP A 248 -8.11 0.42 -13.98
C ASP A 248 -8.86 1.48 -13.15
N HIS A 249 -9.96 1.07 -12.53
CA HIS A 249 -10.81 1.96 -11.75
C HIS A 249 -10.30 2.24 -10.31
N THR A 250 -9.17 1.68 -9.90
CA THR A 250 -8.66 1.77 -8.51
C THR A 250 -7.38 2.60 -8.40
N HIS A 251 -6.49 2.44 -9.38
CA HIS A 251 -5.15 3.01 -9.32
C HIS A 251 -5.06 4.30 -10.10
N THR A 252 -4.74 5.37 -9.40
CA THR A 252 -4.67 6.71 -9.98
C THR A 252 -3.45 6.90 -10.90
N SER A 253 -3.60 7.76 -11.90
CA SER A 253 -2.50 8.33 -12.67
C SER A 253 -1.66 9.28 -11.79
N PRO A 254 -0.51 9.80 -12.26
CA PRO A 254 0.24 10.82 -11.52
C PRO A 254 -0.60 12.04 -11.14
N ALA A 255 -1.51 12.50 -12.01
CA ALA A 255 -2.40 13.61 -11.74
C ALA A 255 -3.44 13.27 -10.65
N GLY A 256 -4.02 12.07 -10.70
CA GLY A 256 -4.94 11.60 -9.68
C GLY A 256 -4.27 11.38 -8.33
N ALA A 257 -3.03 10.88 -8.32
CA ALA A 257 -2.25 10.75 -7.10
C ALA A 257 -1.96 12.11 -6.45
N GLU A 258 -1.63 13.11 -7.27
CA GLU A 258 -1.40 14.49 -6.81
C GLU A 258 -2.67 15.09 -6.20
N LEU A 259 -3.82 14.92 -6.86
CA LEU A 259 -5.10 15.39 -6.33
C LEU A 259 -5.43 14.70 -5.00
N ASN A 260 -5.31 13.37 -4.93
CA ASN A 260 -5.61 12.64 -3.70
C ASN A 260 -4.67 13.04 -2.55
N ALA A 261 -3.38 13.26 -2.84
CA ALA A 261 -2.42 13.76 -1.84
C ALA A 261 -2.82 15.14 -1.31
N SER A 262 -3.25 16.06 -2.18
CA SER A 262 -3.72 17.39 -1.76
C SER A 262 -4.94 17.29 -0.84
N LEU A 263 -5.88 16.37 -1.13
CA LEU A 263 -7.07 16.17 -0.32
C LEU A 263 -6.77 15.50 1.04
N VAL A 264 -5.75 14.63 1.11
CA VAL A 264 -5.25 14.15 2.40
C VAL A 264 -4.66 15.31 3.21
N VAL A 265 -3.92 16.23 2.58
CA VAL A 265 -3.40 17.44 3.25
C VAL A 265 -4.54 18.35 3.69
N THR A 266 -5.59 18.53 2.86
CA THR A 266 -6.82 19.24 3.26
C THR A 266 -7.39 18.65 4.55
N GLY A 267 -7.58 17.31 4.61
CA GLY A 267 -8.08 16.63 5.80
C GLY A 267 -7.20 16.88 7.04
N LEU A 268 -5.88 16.83 6.89
CA LEU A 268 -4.94 17.15 7.98
C LEU A 268 -5.06 18.61 8.45
N LYS A 269 -5.27 19.55 7.54
CA LYS A 269 -5.46 20.98 7.88
C LYS A 269 -6.79 21.27 8.56
N MET A 270 -7.82 20.45 8.33
CA MET A 270 -9.14 20.56 8.97
C MET A 270 -9.13 20.06 10.42
N LEU A 271 -8.14 19.32 10.86
CA LEU A 271 -8.06 18.83 12.24
C LEU A 271 -7.99 20.02 13.22
N LYS A 272 -8.75 19.93 14.31
CA LYS A 272 -8.84 21.00 15.33
C LYS A 272 -7.47 21.44 15.83
N ASP A 273 -6.60 20.50 16.16
CA ASP A 273 -5.28 20.76 16.76
C ASP A 273 -4.20 20.99 15.69
N LYS A 274 -4.51 20.81 14.40
CA LYS A 274 -3.62 21.06 13.25
C LYS A 274 -2.19 20.53 13.48
N PRO A 275 -2.01 19.26 13.89
CA PRO A 275 -0.76 18.78 14.48
C PRO A 275 0.44 18.86 13.54
N VAL A 276 0.20 18.86 12.22
CA VAL A 276 1.27 18.86 11.20
C VAL A 276 1.43 20.20 10.47
N ASN A 277 0.58 21.21 10.74
CA ASN A 277 0.58 22.47 9.97
C ASN A 277 1.92 23.21 9.99
N ARG A 278 2.64 23.17 11.11
CA ARG A 278 3.96 23.80 11.27
C ARG A 278 5.04 23.21 10.36
N TYR A 279 4.80 22.02 9.83
CA TYR A 279 5.72 21.31 8.96
C TYR A 279 5.41 21.45 7.47
N LEU A 280 4.32 22.12 7.10
CA LEU A 280 3.92 22.24 5.70
C LEU A 280 4.95 23.07 4.90
N SER A 281 5.25 22.60 3.68
CA SER A 281 5.99 23.35 2.67
C SER A 281 5.15 24.53 2.13
N ALA A 282 5.70 25.36 1.25
CA ALA A 282 4.93 26.37 0.54
C ALA A 282 3.74 25.75 -0.22
N LYS A 283 3.97 24.62 -0.90
CA LYS A 283 2.92 23.85 -1.58
C LYS A 283 1.83 23.37 -0.61
N GLY A 284 2.22 22.82 0.55
CA GLY A 284 1.26 22.36 1.56
C GLY A 284 0.44 23.49 2.19
N ARG A 285 1.05 24.64 2.41
CA ARG A 285 0.34 25.83 2.92
C ARG A 285 -0.68 26.37 1.92
N ALA A 286 -0.39 26.28 0.62
CA ALA A 286 -1.28 26.74 -0.45
C ALA A 286 -2.52 25.86 -0.65
N VAL A 287 -2.54 24.63 -0.11
CA VAL A 287 -3.74 23.76 -0.15
C VAL A 287 -4.86 24.43 0.66
N GLU A 288 -6.04 24.53 0.06
CA GLU A 288 -7.23 25.05 0.74
C GLU A 288 -7.68 24.10 1.87
N SER A 289 -8.18 24.67 2.96
CA SER A 289 -8.63 23.92 4.15
C SER A 289 -10.16 23.86 4.26
N SER A 290 -10.89 24.38 3.28
CA SER A 290 -12.36 24.33 3.22
C SER A 290 -12.79 23.82 1.85
N HIS A 291 -13.71 22.85 1.83
CA HIS A 291 -14.64 22.74 0.71
C HIS A 291 -15.72 23.79 0.95
N GLN A 292 -15.77 24.80 0.09
CA GLN A 292 -16.92 25.71 0.02
C GLN A 292 -18.11 24.97 -0.59
#